data_2b244ff27614aedec4442675a919db8d
#
_entry.id   2b244ff27614aedec4442675a919db8d
#
_cell.length_a   1.000
_cell.length_b   1.000
_cell.length_c   1.000
_cell.angle_alpha   90.00
_cell.angle_beta   90.00
_cell.angle_gamma   90.00
#
_symmetry.space_group_name_H-M   'P 1'
#
loop_
_entity.id
_entity.type
_entity.pdbx_description
1 polymer ?
#
loop_
_entity_poly.entity_id
_entity_poly.type
_entity_poly.pdbx_seq_one_letter_code
_entity_poly.pdbx_strand_id
1 'polypeptide(L)'
;MRRRTLVAIAFVTAALTMAVTISVSRRPTTPYTSQFENVLGTSMDLTIVAASETEAHAAETAVLASIQHDAGILSSYDPASEFSRWFATQGVATRVSAELAEVLSLFDAWRVRTGGALDPSVEEVSRIWKRAAAEGRRPESAELAAAVAAIQQVHWAVDPVASIATHLSGTPLVLNSFTKSYIVDRAASAGLAAGATGIVVNIGGDIVVRGDWTETVAVRDPRASADNAAPLTRLTIEGRAVATSGGYRRGFDIGDRHYSHIVDPRSGEPTGHVLSATVIADDAVDAGALATALCVLTPEHGERLALGVPGAEFLILLTDGGRIESAGWRDLEVPAPGRPLMPNPVATLYAAEQAWNPEFQLTVTLELARPGFGARRPYVAVWIEDKDKYPVRTLALWLEKTRWLPDLRAWSRSDRLRTLAEGTNILASVSSATRAAGRYTLTWDGKDQQGKPVKPGVYTVLVEAAREHGTYQVIRQDMDFSGVPKHLDLPGGLEIASVALDYNRIGGR
;
A
#
# COMPACT_ATOMS: atom_id res chain seq x y z
N MET A 1 41.64 66.43 63.87
CA MET A 1 41.60 66.68 62.42
C MET A 1 42.44 65.66 61.71
N ARG A 2 41.84 64.73 60.98
CA ARG A 2 42.41 64.01 59.87
C ARG A 2 41.31 62.99 59.40
N ARG A 3 40.68 63.27 58.25
CA ARG A 3 39.76 62.37 57.59
C ARG A 3 40.59 61.24 57.00
N ARG A 4 40.23 60.01 57.28
CA ARG A 4 40.72 58.83 56.53
C ARG A 4 39.61 58.37 55.61
N THR A 5 39.86 58.49 54.31
CA THR A 5 39.06 58.02 53.22
C THR A 5 39.24 56.50 53.06
N LEU A 6 38.28 55.70 53.25
CA LEU A 6 38.24 54.27 52.95
C LEU A 6 37.83 54.10 51.48
N VAL A 7 38.75 53.59 50.68
CA VAL A 7 38.49 53.13 49.30
C VAL A 7 37.98 51.66 49.34
N ALA A 8 36.73 51.46 49.06
CA ALA A 8 36.18 50.10 48.87
C ALA A 8 36.47 49.63 47.43
N ILE A 9 37.27 48.60 47.31
CA ILE A 9 37.53 47.90 46.05
C ILE A 9 36.39 46.84 45.90
N ALA A 10 35.45 47.07 44.98
CA ALA A 10 34.44 46.09 44.59
C ALA A 10 35.08 45.13 43.55
N PHE A 11 35.28 43.89 43.95
CA PHE A 11 35.60 42.81 43.01
C PHE A 11 34.33 42.42 42.27
N VAL A 12 34.23 42.79 40.99
CA VAL A 12 33.20 42.26 40.08
C VAL A 12 33.74 40.95 39.51
N THR A 13 33.29 39.84 40.07
CA THR A 13 33.47 38.51 39.50
C THR A 13 32.48 38.35 38.35
N ALA A 14 32.93 38.59 37.12
CA ALA A 14 32.20 38.22 35.92
C ALA A 14 32.26 36.70 35.77
N ALA A 15 31.21 36.00 36.18
CA ALA A 15 31.00 34.59 35.83
C ALA A 15 30.67 34.48 34.34
N LEU A 16 31.67 34.15 33.53
CA LEU A 16 31.47 33.82 32.11
C LEU A 16 30.84 32.42 32.02
N THR A 17 29.52 32.36 32.00
CA THR A 17 28.78 31.14 31.66
C THR A 17 28.96 30.89 30.17
N MET A 18 29.92 30.05 29.83
CA MET A 18 30.13 29.50 28.49
C MET A 18 29.01 28.49 28.23
N ALA A 19 27.91 28.95 27.62
CA ALA A 19 26.90 28.06 27.06
C ALA A 19 27.53 27.32 25.89
N VAL A 20 28.02 26.12 26.14
CA VAL A 20 28.38 25.17 25.08
C VAL A 20 27.08 24.74 24.42
N THR A 21 26.67 25.44 23.38
CA THR A 21 25.67 24.94 22.42
C THR A 21 26.32 23.78 21.69
N ILE A 22 26.04 22.56 22.13
CA ILE A 22 26.32 21.36 21.36
C ILE A 22 25.38 21.44 20.17
N SER A 23 25.84 22.04 19.08
CA SER A 23 25.26 21.83 17.77
C SER A 23 25.48 20.35 17.46
N VAL A 24 24.48 19.52 17.75
CA VAL A 24 24.42 18.16 17.20
C VAL A 24 24.28 18.35 15.71
N SER A 25 25.41 18.35 15.00
CA SER A 25 25.43 18.31 13.55
C SER A 25 24.71 17.03 13.16
N ARG A 26 23.42 17.13 12.77
CA ARG A 26 22.67 15.98 12.24
C ARG A 26 23.48 15.48 11.05
N ARG A 27 23.93 14.24 11.11
CA ARG A 27 24.55 13.58 9.95
C ARG A 27 23.54 13.61 8.82
N PRO A 28 23.96 13.88 7.58
CA PRO A 28 23.04 13.79 6.44
C PRO A 28 22.48 12.37 6.38
N THR A 29 21.16 12.26 6.30
CA THR A 29 20.47 11.00 6.21
C THR A 29 20.03 10.74 4.78
N THR A 30 19.97 9.45 4.38
CA THR A 30 19.60 9.02 3.04
C THR A 30 18.47 8.00 3.15
N PRO A 31 17.45 8.06 2.29
CA PRO A 31 16.44 7.01 2.21
C PRO A 31 16.99 5.78 1.49
N TYR A 32 16.81 4.61 2.11
CA TYR A 32 17.11 3.29 1.57
C TYR A 32 15.80 2.54 1.36
N THR A 33 15.56 2.05 0.14
CA THR A 33 14.32 1.36 -0.22
C THR A 33 14.56 -0.12 -0.47
N SER A 34 13.70 -0.96 0.07
CA SER A 34 13.68 -2.41 -0.14
C SER A 34 12.24 -2.89 -0.38
N GLN A 35 12.09 -3.96 -1.16
CA GLN A 35 10.80 -4.52 -1.49
C GLN A 35 10.83 -6.03 -1.23
N PHE A 36 9.78 -6.54 -0.58
CA PHE A 36 9.70 -7.93 -0.17
C PHE A 36 8.40 -8.56 -0.64
N GLU A 37 8.47 -9.84 -0.95
CA GLU A 37 7.33 -10.65 -1.36
C GLU A 37 6.87 -11.59 -0.24
N ASN A 38 5.58 -11.94 -0.27
CA ASN A 38 4.96 -12.88 0.67
C ASN A 38 5.08 -12.48 2.15
N VAL A 39 5.12 -11.18 2.41
CA VAL A 39 5.05 -10.65 3.76
C VAL A 39 3.57 -10.56 4.14
N LEU A 40 3.13 -11.31 5.14
CA LEU A 40 1.71 -11.41 5.55
C LEU A 40 0.75 -11.70 4.37
N GLY A 41 1.20 -12.51 3.39
CA GLY A 41 0.43 -12.90 2.22
C GLY A 41 0.34 -11.85 1.10
N THR A 42 1.12 -10.77 1.17
CA THR A 42 1.17 -9.70 0.17
C THR A 42 2.61 -9.21 -0.04
N SER A 43 2.80 -8.13 -0.81
CA SER A 43 4.08 -7.44 -0.93
C SER A 43 4.28 -6.41 0.18
N MET A 44 5.54 -6.12 0.49
CA MET A 44 5.96 -5.04 1.38
C MET A 44 6.94 -4.12 0.68
N ASP A 45 6.68 -2.82 0.76
CA ASP A 45 7.64 -1.76 0.44
C ASP A 45 8.15 -1.17 1.76
N LEU A 46 9.47 -1.02 1.88
CA LEU A 46 10.13 -0.50 3.07
C LEU A 46 11.07 0.64 2.68
N THR A 47 10.88 1.80 3.28
CA THR A 47 11.81 2.93 3.19
C THR A 47 12.38 3.21 4.56
N ILE A 48 13.70 3.21 4.68
CA ILE A 48 14.44 3.49 5.92
C ILE A 48 15.30 4.71 5.70
N VAL A 49 15.17 5.71 6.53
CA VAL A 49 16.02 6.91 6.54
C VAL A 49 17.09 6.75 7.61
N ALA A 50 18.34 6.68 7.19
CA ALA A 50 19.47 6.42 8.09
C ALA A 50 20.73 7.22 7.67
N ALA A 51 21.69 7.36 8.58
CA ALA A 51 22.94 8.06 8.31
C ALA A 51 23.97 7.18 7.58
N SER A 52 23.74 5.87 7.48
CA SER A 52 24.60 4.93 6.77
C SER A 52 23.82 3.70 6.30
N GLU A 53 24.35 3.01 5.28
CA GLU A 53 23.81 1.73 4.80
C GLU A 53 23.84 0.65 5.90
N THR A 54 24.83 0.67 6.77
CA THR A 54 24.93 -0.26 7.90
C THR A 54 23.78 -0.07 8.89
N GLU A 55 23.43 1.18 9.24
CA GLU A 55 22.30 1.51 10.09
C GLU A 55 20.97 1.14 9.39
N ALA A 56 20.85 1.43 8.10
CA ALA A 56 19.68 1.05 7.31
C ALA A 56 19.49 -0.48 7.30
N HIS A 57 20.55 -1.25 7.13
CA HIS A 57 20.49 -2.71 7.14
C HIS A 57 20.13 -3.27 8.52
N ALA A 58 20.64 -2.66 9.60
CA ALA A 58 20.27 -3.05 10.96
C ALA A 58 18.78 -2.80 11.21
N ALA A 59 18.24 -1.66 10.78
CA ALA A 59 16.83 -1.33 10.89
C ALA A 59 15.96 -2.27 10.01
N GLU A 60 16.36 -2.58 8.77
CA GLU A 60 15.70 -3.56 7.90
C GLU A 60 15.60 -4.93 8.59
N THR A 61 16.70 -5.39 9.18
CA THR A 61 16.73 -6.66 9.91
C THR A 61 15.77 -6.67 11.09
N ALA A 62 15.72 -5.57 11.87
CA ALA A 62 14.81 -5.43 12.99
C ALA A 62 13.33 -5.42 12.57
N VAL A 63 12.99 -4.71 11.47
CA VAL A 63 11.65 -4.70 10.86
C VAL A 63 11.22 -6.12 10.50
N LEU A 64 12.04 -6.84 9.76
CA LEU A 64 11.72 -8.21 9.31
C LEU A 64 11.59 -9.17 10.48
N ALA A 65 12.44 -9.07 11.49
CA ALA A 65 12.38 -9.89 12.69
C ALA A 65 11.08 -9.62 13.50
N SER A 66 10.68 -8.35 13.64
CA SER A 66 9.42 -7.96 14.28
C SER A 66 8.21 -8.54 13.55
N ILE A 67 8.15 -8.41 12.23
CA ILE A 67 7.07 -8.97 11.41
C ILE A 67 7.00 -10.49 11.57
N GLN A 68 8.13 -11.18 11.51
CA GLN A 68 8.17 -12.63 11.65
C GLN A 68 7.72 -13.09 13.04
N HIS A 69 8.13 -12.37 14.09
CA HIS A 69 7.71 -12.63 15.46
C HIS A 69 6.19 -12.50 15.61
N ASP A 70 5.63 -11.37 15.24
CA ASP A 70 4.20 -11.09 15.39
C ASP A 70 3.34 -11.99 14.47
N ALA A 71 3.82 -12.33 13.27
CA ALA A 71 3.16 -13.31 12.41
C ALA A 71 3.12 -14.72 13.04
N GLY A 72 4.20 -15.11 13.73
CA GLY A 72 4.25 -16.38 14.48
C GLY A 72 3.27 -16.43 15.67
N ILE A 73 2.87 -15.27 16.18
CA ILE A 73 1.86 -15.15 17.24
C ILE A 73 0.44 -15.08 16.66
N LEU A 74 0.20 -14.15 15.70
CA LEU A 74 -1.13 -13.67 15.34
C LEU A 74 -1.72 -14.29 14.05
N SER A 75 -0.97 -15.10 13.32
CA SER A 75 -1.45 -15.71 12.08
C SER A 75 -2.63 -16.65 12.34
N SER A 76 -3.76 -16.38 11.67
CA SER A 76 -4.91 -17.31 11.65
C SER A 76 -4.78 -18.40 10.58
N TYR A 77 -3.68 -18.39 9.80
CA TYR A 77 -3.47 -19.30 8.66
C TYR A 77 -2.33 -20.29 8.90
N ASP A 78 -1.41 -19.98 9.82
CA ASP A 78 -0.33 -20.85 10.19
C ASP A 78 -0.77 -21.74 11.39
N PRO A 79 -0.90 -23.05 11.23
CA PRO A 79 -1.27 -23.94 12.33
C PRO A 79 -0.22 -23.97 13.47
N ALA A 80 1.02 -23.53 13.18
CA ALA A 80 2.08 -23.43 14.18
C ALA A 80 2.08 -22.08 14.93
N SER A 81 1.23 -21.12 14.55
CA SER A 81 1.11 -19.85 15.26
C SER A 81 0.58 -20.03 16.68
N GLU A 82 0.85 -19.05 17.55
CA GLU A 82 0.30 -19.08 18.91
C GLU A 82 -1.23 -18.98 18.90
N PHE A 83 -1.80 -18.10 18.08
CA PHE A 83 -3.24 -17.97 17.90
C PHE A 83 -3.89 -19.30 17.52
N SER A 84 -3.35 -20.02 16.52
CA SER A 84 -3.91 -21.30 16.07
C SER A 84 -3.83 -22.38 17.16
N ARG A 85 -2.73 -22.44 17.92
CA ARG A 85 -2.61 -23.35 19.06
C ARG A 85 -3.58 -23.00 20.19
N TRP A 86 -3.68 -21.71 20.55
CA TRP A 86 -4.64 -21.23 21.53
C TRP A 86 -6.10 -21.52 21.10
N PHE A 87 -6.44 -21.25 19.84
CA PHE A 87 -7.77 -21.53 19.29
C PHE A 87 -8.16 -23.00 19.46
N ALA A 88 -7.21 -23.92 19.35
CA ALA A 88 -7.45 -25.35 19.56
C ALA A 88 -7.69 -25.74 21.02
N THR A 89 -7.46 -24.87 22.02
CA THR A 89 -7.61 -25.16 23.47
C THR A 89 -9.00 -24.80 24.00
N GLN A 90 -10.05 -25.04 23.25
CA GLN A 90 -11.41 -24.65 23.62
C GLN A 90 -11.79 -24.98 25.06
N GLY A 91 -12.31 -24.01 25.81
CA GLY A 91 -12.75 -24.14 27.21
C GLY A 91 -11.63 -24.15 28.25
N VAL A 92 -10.35 -24.03 27.83
CA VAL A 92 -9.21 -24.07 28.75
C VAL A 92 -8.57 -22.69 28.89
N ALA A 93 -8.47 -22.16 30.10
CA ALA A 93 -7.71 -20.96 30.40
C ALA A 93 -6.23 -21.20 30.13
N THR A 94 -5.69 -20.51 29.12
CA THR A 94 -4.34 -20.72 28.61
C THR A 94 -3.53 -19.44 28.75
N ARG A 95 -2.27 -19.56 29.19
CA ARG A 95 -1.34 -18.43 29.17
C ARG A 95 -0.95 -18.13 27.73
N VAL A 96 -1.06 -16.86 27.35
CA VAL A 96 -0.76 -16.36 26.01
C VAL A 96 0.27 -15.24 26.08
N SER A 97 0.87 -14.89 24.92
CA SER A 97 1.74 -13.71 24.81
C SER A 97 0.96 -12.42 25.10
N ALA A 98 1.69 -11.38 25.48
CA ALA A 98 1.10 -10.06 25.67
C ALA A 98 0.46 -9.55 24.38
N GLU A 99 1.08 -9.80 23.24
CA GLU A 99 0.61 -9.42 21.90
C GLU A 99 -0.74 -10.10 21.57
N LEU A 100 -0.89 -11.37 21.81
CA LEU A 100 -2.16 -12.07 21.58
C LEU A 100 -3.26 -11.56 22.52
N ALA A 101 -2.94 -11.38 23.82
CA ALA A 101 -3.89 -10.84 24.79
C ALA A 101 -4.33 -9.41 24.41
N GLU A 102 -3.40 -8.57 23.95
CA GLU A 102 -3.67 -7.21 23.49
C GLU A 102 -4.58 -7.19 22.25
N VAL A 103 -4.24 -7.99 21.22
CA VAL A 103 -5.04 -8.04 19.99
C VAL A 103 -6.45 -8.57 20.25
N LEU A 104 -6.63 -9.57 21.09
CA LEU A 104 -7.96 -10.03 21.48
C LEU A 104 -8.76 -8.94 22.23
N SER A 105 -8.10 -8.17 23.09
CA SER A 105 -8.73 -7.03 23.80
C SER A 105 -9.10 -5.91 22.85
N LEU A 106 -8.26 -5.63 21.84
CA LEU A 106 -8.55 -4.65 20.79
C LEU A 106 -9.77 -5.06 19.96
N PHE A 107 -9.91 -6.35 19.64
CA PHE A 107 -11.10 -6.86 18.96
C PHE A 107 -12.37 -6.69 19.79
N ASP A 108 -12.31 -6.94 21.10
CA ASP A 108 -13.44 -6.68 22.01
C ASP A 108 -13.84 -5.20 22.00
N ALA A 109 -12.86 -4.29 22.12
CA ALA A 109 -13.09 -2.86 22.10
C ALA A 109 -13.71 -2.39 20.79
N TRP A 110 -13.16 -2.83 19.64
CA TRP A 110 -13.66 -2.45 18.32
C TRP A 110 -15.02 -3.07 18.00
N ARG A 111 -15.30 -4.31 18.46
CA ARG A 111 -16.62 -4.91 18.35
C ARG A 111 -17.68 -4.07 19.04
N VAL A 112 -17.40 -3.62 20.25
CA VAL A 112 -18.31 -2.74 21.01
C VAL A 112 -18.47 -1.38 20.32
N ARG A 113 -17.36 -0.71 19.93
CA ARG A 113 -17.38 0.60 19.27
C ARG A 113 -18.16 0.60 17.96
N THR A 114 -18.10 -0.49 17.20
CA THR A 114 -18.75 -0.64 15.89
C THR A 114 -20.15 -1.24 15.95
N GLY A 115 -20.64 -1.60 17.17
CA GLY A 115 -21.93 -2.30 17.32
C GLY A 115 -21.93 -3.64 16.56
N GLY A 116 -20.80 -4.36 16.57
CA GLY A 116 -20.63 -5.65 15.91
C GLY A 116 -20.35 -5.60 14.42
N ALA A 117 -20.15 -4.44 13.80
CA ALA A 117 -19.80 -4.34 12.39
C ALA A 117 -18.36 -4.82 12.10
N LEU A 118 -17.51 -4.86 13.12
CA LEU A 118 -16.17 -5.45 13.07
C LEU A 118 -16.10 -6.61 14.05
N ASP A 119 -15.97 -7.83 13.55
CA ASP A 119 -15.96 -9.06 14.34
C ASP A 119 -15.11 -10.14 13.65
N PRO A 120 -14.11 -10.73 14.30
CA PRO A 120 -13.25 -11.76 13.68
C PRO A 120 -13.99 -13.08 13.41
N SER A 121 -15.16 -13.31 14.03
CA SER A 121 -15.99 -14.48 13.78
C SER A 121 -16.83 -14.40 12.49
N VAL A 122 -16.76 -13.26 11.77
CA VAL A 122 -17.35 -13.11 10.41
C VAL A 122 -16.83 -14.16 9.42
N GLU A 123 -15.73 -14.82 9.74
CA GLU A 123 -15.19 -15.95 8.98
C GLU A 123 -16.23 -17.07 8.79
N GLU A 124 -17.13 -17.27 9.76
CA GLU A 124 -18.22 -18.26 9.63
C GLU A 124 -19.08 -17.97 8.41
N VAL A 125 -19.51 -16.71 8.26
CA VAL A 125 -20.30 -16.28 7.09
C VAL A 125 -19.47 -16.28 5.82
N SER A 126 -18.21 -15.85 5.88
CA SER A 126 -17.30 -15.85 4.72
C SER A 126 -17.11 -17.24 4.14
N ARG A 127 -17.03 -18.28 4.98
CA ARG A 127 -16.97 -19.68 4.55
C ARG A 127 -18.25 -20.15 3.85
N ILE A 128 -19.41 -19.72 4.35
CA ILE A 128 -20.70 -20.02 3.72
C ILE A 128 -20.77 -19.40 2.32
N TRP A 129 -20.44 -18.11 2.19
CA TRP A 129 -20.41 -17.42 0.90
C TRP A 129 -19.44 -18.07 -0.09
N LYS A 130 -18.23 -18.42 0.37
CA LYS A 130 -17.22 -19.09 -0.45
C LYS A 130 -17.71 -20.45 -0.98
N ARG A 131 -18.36 -21.25 -0.12
CA ARG A 131 -18.93 -22.54 -0.52
C ARG A 131 -20.08 -22.35 -1.51
N ALA A 132 -21.03 -21.47 -1.21
CA ALA A 132 -22.18 -21.21 -2.07
C ALA A 132 -21.76 -20.66 -3.45
N ALA A 133 -20.74 -19.80 -3.50
CA ALA A 133 -20.18 -19.30 -4.76
C ALA A 133 -19.54 -20.43 -5.58
N ALA A 134 -18.83 -21.36 -4.95
CA ALA A 134 -18.29 -22.54 -5.63
C ALA A 134 -19.39 -23.45 -6.22
N GLU A 135 -20.57 -23.44 -5.61
CA GLU A 135 -21.78 -24.15 -6.08
C GLU A 135 -22.61 -23.32 -7.08
N GLY A 136 -22.18 -22.09 -7.41
CA GLY A 136 -22.89 -21.20 -8.34
C GLY A 136 -24.20 -20.65 -7.81
N ARG A 137 -24.46 -20.68 -6.51
CA ARG A 137 -25.68 -20.22 -5.84
C ARG A 137 -25.42 -19.20 -4.75
N ARG A 138 -26.43 -18.44 -4.36
CA ARG A 138 -26.39 -17.67 -3.10
C ARG A 138 -26.59 -18.60 -1.91
N PRO A 139 -26.04 -18.22 -0.73
CA PRO A 139 -26.36 -18.87 0.53
C PRO A 139 -27.87 -18.86 0.81
N GLU A 140 -28.34 -19.89 1.50
CA GLU A 140 -29.73 -19.91 1.98
C GLU A 140 -29.91 -19.01 3.19
N SER A 141 -31.06 -18.34 3.31
CA SER A 141 -31.35 -17.43 4.43
C SER A 141 -31.22 -18.12 5.80
N ALA A 142 -31.58 -19.42 5.88
CA ALA A 142 -31.44 -20.18 7.11
C ALA A 142 -29.97 -20.44 7.49
N GLU A 143 -29.09 -20.70 6.50
CA GLU A 143 -27.63 -20.83 6.73
C GLU A 143 -27.06 -19.53 7.27
N LEU A 144 -27.40 -18.38 6.65
CA LEU A 144 -26.92 -17.06 7.10
C LEU A 144 -27.46 -16.70 8.49
N ALA A 145 -28.75 -16.96 8.76
CA ALA A 145 -29.32 -16.67 10.08
C ALA A 145 -28.65 -17.49 11.19
N ALA A 146 -28.35 -18.76 10.94
CA ALA A 146 -27.64 -19.61 11.90
C ALA A 146 -26.21 -19.12 12.15
N ALA A 147 -25.48 -18.69 11.08
CA ALA A 147 -24.14 -18.14 11.20
C ALA A 147 -24.13 -16.80 11.96
N VAL A 148 -25.06 -15.89 11.67
CA VAL A 148 -25.23 -14.63 12.39
C VAL A 148 -25.50 -14.89 13.89
N ALA A 149 -26.33 -15.86 14.21
CA ALA A 149 -26.59 -16.23 15.61
C ALA A 149 -25.32 -16.80 16.31
N ALA A 150 -24.48 -17.55 15.56
CA ALA A 150 -23.19 -18.02 16.08
C ALA A 150 -22.22 -16.86 16.35
N ILE A 151 -22.14 -15.86 15.44
CA ILE A 151 -21.30 -14.67 15.58
C ILE A 151 -21.67 -13.84 16.82
N GLN A 152 -22.95 -13.81 17.21
CA GLN A 152 -23.37 -13.02 18.37
C GLN A 152 -22.94 -13.60 19.74
N GLN A 153 -22.37 -14.79 19.76
CA GLN A 153 -21.86 -15.41 20.98
C GLN A 153 -20.58 -14.74 21.49
N VAL A 154 -20.24 -15.02 22.75
CA VAL A 154 -18.93 -14.67 23.31
C VAL A 154 -17.92 -15.74 22.88
N HIS A 155 -16.89 -15.34 22.15
CA HIS A 155 -15.93 -16.29 21.58
C HIS A 155 -14.70 -16.52 22.44
N TRP A 156 -14.36 -15.56 23.30
CA TRP A 156 -13.23 -15.65 24.23
C TRP A 156 -13.48 -14.83 25.49
N ALA A 157 -12.70 -15.13 26.50
CA ALA A 157 -12.45 -14.25 27.63
C ALA A 157 -10.95 -14.02 27.74
N VAL A 158 -10.54 -12.76 27.96
CA VAL A 158 -9.13 -12.39 28.06
C VAL A 158 -8.89 -11.53 29.31
N ASP A 159 -7.84 -11.86 30.05
CA ASP A 159 -7.25 -11.03 31.09
C ASP A 159 -5.88 -10.54 30.56
N PRO A 160 -5.81 -9.29 30.04
CA PRO A 160 -4.57 -8.77 29.46
C PRO A 160 -3.49 -8.53 30.54
N VAL A 161 -3.86 -8.33 31.81
CA VAL A 161 -2.90 -8.13 32.91
C VAL A 161 -2.22 -9.44 33.28
N ALA A 162 -3.01 -10.53 33.39
CA ALA A 162 -2.48 -11.86 33.67
C ALA A 162 -1.92 -12.57 32.44
N SER A 163 -2.16 -12.06 31.24
CA SER A 163 -1.88 -12.70 29.95
C SER A 163 -2.49 -14.10 29.89
N ILE A 164 -3.78 -14.19 30.24
CA ILE A 164 -4.57 -15.42 30.19
C ILE A 164 -5.74 -15.21 29.23
N ALA A 165 -5.92 -16.15 28.31
CA ALA A 165 -7.07 -16.13 27.41
C ALA A 165 -7.74 -17.52 27.37
N THR A 166 -9.08 -17.53 27.30
CA THR A 166 -9.88 -18.75 27.16
C THR A 166 -10.71 -18.65 25.90
N HIS A 167 -10.55 -19.60 24.98
CA HIS A 167 -11.40 -19.75 23.81
C HIS A 167 -12.69 -20.46 24.22
N LEU A 168 -13.85 -19.84 23.96
CA LEU A 168 -15.15 -20.27 24.53
C LEU A 168 -16.09 -20.92 23.50
N SER A 169 -15.93 -20.67 22.22
CA SER A 169 -16.86 -21.13 21.18
C SER A 169 -16.19 -22.01 20.11
N GLY A 170 -16.99 -22.78 19.36
CA GLY A 170 -16.50 -23.50 18.17
C GLY A 170 -16.56 -22.67 16.89
N THR A 171 -16.95 -21.39 16.95
CA THR A 171 -17.05 -20.52 15.80
C THR A 171 -15.66 -20.16 15.28
N PRO A 172 -15.39 -20.28 13.96
CA PRO A 172 -14.09 -19.94 13.42
C PRO A 172 -13.80 -18.45 13.57
N LEU A 173 -12.56 -18.13 13.92
CA LEU A 173 -12.05 -16.78 14.11
C LEU A 173 -10.90 -16.50 13.14
N VAL A 174 -10.89 -15.31 12.54
CA VAL A 174 -9.78 -14.82 11.70
C VAL A 174 -9.44 -13.38 12.05
N LEU A 175 -8.22 -13.15 12.52
CA LEU A 175 -7.75 -11.85 13.00
C LEU A 175 -7.29 -10.94 11.85
N ASN A 176 -8.16 -10.65 10.85
CA ASN A 176 -7.72 -9.95 9.62
C ASN A 176 -7.95 -8.44 9.61
N SER A 177 -8.93 -7.92 10.35
CA SER A 177 -9.44 -6.56 10.14
C SER A 177 -8.39 -5.46 10.32
N PHE A 178 -7.59 -5.54 11.38
CA PHE A 178 -6.54 -4.56 11.70
C PHE A 178 -5.22 -5.18 12.20
N THR A 179 -5.16 -6.50 12.33
CA THR A 179 -3.94 -7.16 12.85
C THR A 179 -2.73 -6.89 11.97
N LYS A 180 -2.93 -6.74 10.67
CA LYS A 180 -1.86 -6.36 9.75
C LYS A 180 -1.34 -4.96 10.09
N SER A 181 -2.22 -3.98 10.32
CA SER A 181 -1.85 -2.62 10.73
C SER A 181 -1.11 -2.62 12.07
N TYR A 182 -1.54 -3.43 13.05
CA TYR A 182 -0.85 -3.65 14.31
C TYR A 182 0.59 -4.13 14.11
N ILE A 183 0.80 -5.16 13.27
CA ILE A 183 2.12 -5.69 12.95
C ILE A 183 3.00 -4.65 12.26
N VAL A 184 2.43 -3.87 11.32
CA VAL A 184 3.15 -2.84 10.56
C VAL A 184 3.68 -1.73 11.48
N ASP A 185 2.88 -1.30 12.46
CA ASP A 185 3.30 -0.24 13.40
C ASP A 185 4.41 -0.71 14.36
N ARG A 186 4.30 -1.93 14.86
CA ARG A 186 5.34 -2.56 15.68
C ARG A 186 6.64 -2.73 14.91
N ALA A 187 6.54 -3.14 13.64
CA ALA A 187 7.70 -3.27 12.76
C ALA A 187 8.39 -1.91 12.50
N ALA A 188 7.61 -0.84 12.27
CA ALA A 188 8.15 0.50 12.13
C ALA A 188 8.86 0.96 13.42
N SER A 189 8.26 0.69 14.58
CA SER A 189 8.84 0.98 15.89
C SER A 189 10.16 0.24 16.12
N ALA A 190 10.24 -1.03 15.73
CA ALA A 190 11.46 -1.84 15.81
C ALA A 190 12.59 -1.26 14.92
N GLY A 191 12.26 -0.80 13.71
CA GLY A 191 13.21 -0.15 12.82
C GLY A 191 13.77 1.16 13.37
N LEU A 192 12.92 2.00 13.99
CA LEU A 192 13.37 3.22 14.67
C LEU A 192 14.28 2.88 15.86
N ALA A 193 13.91 1.89 16.68
CA ALA A 193 14.71 1.44 17.81
C ALA A 193 16.10 0.90 17.38
N ALA A 194 16.20 0.38 16.15
CA ALA A 194 17.46 -0.11 15.57
C ALA A 194 18.30 0.99 14.87
N GLY A 195 17.92 2.27 14.97
CA GLY A 195 18.72 3.40 14.53
C GLY A 195 18.23 4.15 13.28
N ALA A 196 17.08 3.77 12.69
CA ALA A 196 16.45 4.58 11.66
C ALA A 196 16.01 5.93 12.27
N THR A 197 16.18 7.03 11.53
CA THR A 197 15.68 8.36 11.92
C THR A 197 14.28 8.61 11.38
N GLY A 198 13.91 7.94 10.28
CA GLY A 198 12.59 7.92 9.67
C GLY A 198 12.34 6.57 9.02
N ILE A 199 11.09 6.16 8.95
CA ILE A 199 10.71 4.87 8.39
C ILE A 199 9.32 4.89 7.77
N VAL A 200 9.18 4.22 6.64
CA VAL A 200 7.88 3.91 6.02
C VAL A 200 7.79 2.40 5.81
N VAL A 201 6.77 1.80 6.37
CA VAL A 201 6.45 0.38 6.15
C VAL A 201 5.08 0.31 5.47
N ASN A 202 5.03 -0.26 4.27
CA ASN A 202 3.80 -0.50 3.52
C ASN A 202 3.63 -1.99 3.26
N ILE A 203 2.63 -2.61 3.85
CA ILE A 203 2.29 -4.03 3.62
C ILE A 203 0.89 -4.11 3.03
N GLY A 204 0.84 -4.27 1.68
CA GLY A 204 -0.41 -4.45 0.96
C GLY A 204 -1.42 -3.31 1.14
N GLY A 205 -0.94 -2.07 1.31
CA GLY A 205 -1.77 -0.87 1.44
C GLY A 205 -2.02 -0.40 2.88
N ASP A 206 -1.59 -1.16 3.91
CA ASP A 206 -1.47 -0.64 5.26
C ASP A 206 -0.09 0.00 5.38
N ILE A 207 -0.05 1.30 5.60
CA ILE A 207 1.15 2.12 5.56
C ILE A 207 1.32 2.82 6.89
N VAL A 208 2.54 2.76 7.42
CA VAL A 208 2.93 3.49 8.63
C VAL A 208 4.14 4.34 8.32
N VAL A 209 4.06 5.63 8.66
CA VAL A 209 5.15 6.60 8.57
C VAL A 209 5.52 7.02 9.98
N ARG A 210 6.78 6.86 10.37
CA ARG A 210 7.28 7.22 11.70
C ARG A 210 8.63 7.91 11.63
N GLY A 211 8.97 8.67 12.69
CA GLY A 211 10.23 9.41 12.79
C GLY A 211 10.26 10.68 11.94
N ASP A 212 11.47 11.19 11.66
CA ASP A 212 11.71 12.43 10.90
C ASP A 212 11.59 12.19 9.38
N TRP A 213 10.39 11.86 8.90
CA TRP A 213 10.12 11.62 7.49
C TRP A 213 8.69 11.99 7.11
N THR A 214 8.56 12.60 5.94
CA THR A 214 7.27 12.88 5.30
C THR A 214 7.16 12.04 4.04
N GLU A 215 6.07 11.29 3.89
CA GLU A 215 5.83 10.40 2.75
C GLU A 215 4.67 10.92 1.90
N THR A 216 4.78 10.74 0.58
CA THR A 216 3.67 10.99 -0.35
C THR A 216 2.98 9.67 -0.67
N VAL A 217 1.84 9.44 -0.05
CA VAL A 217 1.03 8.24 -0.24
C VAL A 217 0.02 8.42 -1.36
N ALA A 218 0.06 7.53 -2.35
CA ALA A 218 -0.91 7.53 -3.44
C ALA A 218 -2.16 6.71 -3.07
N VAL A 219 -3.33 7.32 -3.11
CA VAL A 219 -4.62 6.65 -2.95
C VAL A 219 -5.06 6.14 -4.32
N ARG A 220 -5.21 4.82 -4.46
CA ARG A 220 -5.61 4.20 -5.73
C ARG A 220 -7.06 4.51 -6.07
N ASP A 221 -7.35 4.73 -7.36
CA ASP A 221 -8.73 4.73 -7.83
C ASP A 221 -9.23 3.27 -7.96
N PRO A 222 -10.23 2.85 -7.17
CA PRO A 222 -10.75 1.49 -7.24
C PRO A 222 -11.46 1.17 -8.56
N ARG A 223 -11.84 2.18 -9.35
CA ARG A 223 -12.48 2.04 -10.67
C ARG A 223 -11.48 1.83 -11.79
N ALA A 224 -10.21 2.14 -11.54
CA ALA A 224 -9.18 2.01 -12.55
C ALA A 224 -8.78 0.54 -12.74
N SER A 225 -8.86 0.05 -13.99
CA SER A 225 -8.49 -1.32 -14.36
C SER A 225 -6.99 -1.52 -14.54
N ALA A 226 -6.24 -0.46 -14.91
CA ALA A 226 -4.81 -0.55 -15.19
C ALA A 226 -3.99 -0.54 -13.88
N ASP A 227 -2.94 -1.37 -13.83
CA ASP A 227 -2.07 -1.48 -12.65
C ASP A 227 -1.23 -0.23 -12.41
N ASN A 228 -0.96 0.55 -13.45
CA ASN A 228 -0.27 1.83 -13.42
C ASN A 228 -1.20 3.05 -13.61
N ALA A 229 -2.50 2.89 -13.39
CA ALA A 229 -3.43 4.02 -13.48
C ALA A 229 -3.01 5.16 -12.53
N ALA A 230 -3.31 6.39 -12.94
CA ALA A 230 -3.09 7.53 -12.08
C ALA A 230 -3.84 7.35 -10.75
N PRO A 231 -3.22 7.69 -9.61
CA PRO A 231 -3.93 7.63 -8.34
C PRO A 231 -5.09 8.62 -8.33
N LEU A 232 -6.11 8.31 -7.55
CA LEU A 232 -7.25 9.20 -7.32
C LEU A 232 -6.79 10.52 -6.70
N THR A 233 -5.91 10.42 -5.70
CA THR A 233 -5.27 11.55 -5.03
C THR A 233 -3.93 11.11 -4.43
N ARG A 234 -3.13 12.08 -3.97
CA ARG A 234 -1.92 11.86 -3.18
C ARG A 234 -2.04 12.61 -1.87
N LEU A 235 -1.52 11.99 -0.82
CA LEU A 235 -1.58 12.49 0.55
C LEU A 235 -0.17 12.74 1.07
N THR A 236 0.02 13.82 1.81
CA THR A 236 1.23 14.09 2.58
C THR A 236 1.03 13.50 3.97
N ILE A 237 1.84 12.51 4.35
CA ILE A 237 1.74 11.78 5.61
C ILE A 237 3.02 11.94 6.41
N GLU A 238 2.89 12.36 7.66
CA GLU A 238 3.97 12.51 8.64
C GLU A 238 3.51 11.95 9.99
N GLY A 239 4.29 11.03 10.58
CA GLY A 239 4.04 10.48 11.90
C GLY A 239 2.73 9.69 12.06
N ARG A 240 2.05 9.31 10.97
CA ARG A 240 0.70 8.73 10.95
C ARG A 240 0.63 7.42 10.19
N ALA A 241 -0.49 6.74 10.30
CA ALA A 241 -0.82 5.53 9.57
C ALA A 241 -1.92 5.76 8.54
N VAL A 242 -1.88 4.98 7.45
CA VAL A 242 -2.90 4.97 6.39
C VAL A 242 -3.33 3.53 6.15
N ALA A 243 -4.64 3.28 6.13
CA ALA A 243 -5.18 1.99 5.74
C ALA A 243 -6.31 2.16 4.72
N THR A 244 -6.41 1.24 3.77
CA THR A 244 -7.49 1.22 2.78
C THR A 244 -8.16 -0.14 2.74
N SER A 245 -9.47 -0.16 2.95
CA SER A 245 -10.33 -1.33 2.76
C SER A 245 -11.25 -1.14 1.55
N GLY A 246 -11.57 -2.23 0.84
CA GLY A 246 -12.51 -2.17 -0.29
C GLY A 246 -12.80 -3.54 -0.87
N GLY A 247 -14.04 -3.73 -1.31
CA GLY A 247 -14.55 -5.01 -1.84
C GLY A 247 -14.44 -5.20 -3.35
N TYR A 248 -13.82 -4.28 -4.08
CA TYR A 248 -13.83 -4.23 -5.55
C TYR A 248 -12.91 -5.24 -6.26
N ARG A 249 -11.92 -5.81 -5.55
CA ARG A 249 -10.94 -6.78 -6.12
C ARG A 249 -11.07 -8.18 -5.57
N ARG A 250 -11.54 -8.31 -4.34
CA ARG A 250 -11.67 -9.60 -3.66
C ARG A 250 -13.15 -9.85 -3.35
N GLY A 251 -13.59 -11.07 -3.53
CA GLY A 251 -14.98 -11.40 -3.26
C GLY A 251 -15.39 -12.75 -3.80
N PHE A 252 -16.67 -12.88 -4.05
CA PHE A 252 -17.33 -14.09 -4.49
C PHE A 252 -18.08 -13.79 -5.79
N ASP A 253 -17.83 -14.56 -6.84
CA ASP A 253 -18.53 -14.43 -8.12
C ASP A 253 -19.62 -15.50 -8.23
N ILE A 254 -20.86 -15.09 -8.44
CA ILE A 254 -22.01 -15.98 -8.62
C ILE A 254 -22.75 -15.52 -9.88
N GLY A 255 -22.67 -16.33 -10.94
CA GLY A 255 -23.11 -15.90 -12.27
C GLY A 255 -22.34 -14.67 -12.73
N ASP A 256 -23.02 -13.65 -13.19
CA ASP A 256 -22.41 -12.38 -13.65
C ASP A 256 -22.26 -11.33 -12.54
N ARG A 257 -22.52 -11.71 -11.29
CA ARG A 257 -22.51 -10.78 -10.16
C ARG A 257 -21.33 -11.02 -9.22
N HIS A 258 -20.58 -9.94 -8.98
CA HIS A 258 -19.54 -9.90 -7.96
C HIS A 258 -20.11 -9.48 -6.60
N TYR A 259 -19.74 -10.19 -5.54
CA TYR A 259 -20.08 -9.90 -4.14
C TYR A 259 -18.79 -9.63 -3.37
N SER A 260 -18.74 -8.54 -2.62
CA SER A 260 -17.59 -8.16 -1.81
C SER A 260 -17.19 -9.27 -0.81
N HIS A 261 -15.90 -9.44 -0.57
CA HIS A 261 -15.42 -10.28 0.54
C HIS A 261 -15.64 -9.65 1.93
N ILE A 262 -15.94 -8.35 1.98
CA ILE A 262 -16.31 -7.66 3.22
C ILE A 262 -17.78 -7.94 3.46
N VAL A 263 -18.05 -8.63 4.55
CA VAL A 263 -19.39 -9.06 4.95
C VAL A 263 -19.78 -8.37 6.25
N ASP A 264 -21.01 -7.93 6.35
CA ASP A 264 -21.56 -7.42 7.61
C ASP A 264 -21.87 -8.58 8.57
N PRO A 265 -21.17 -8.70 9.72
CA PRO A 265 -21.38 -9.79 10.66
C PRO A 265 -22.78 -9.82 11.27
N ARG A 266 -23.51 -8.70 11.21
CA ARG A 266 -24.84 -8.53 11.80
C ARG A 266 -25.96 -9.04 10.89
N SER A 267 -25.75 -9.06 9.59
CA SER A 267 -26.74 -9.51 8.60
C SER A 267 -26.29 -10.77 7.86
N GLY A 268 -24.98 -11.05 7.84
CA GLY A 268 -24.40 -12.11 7.01
C GLY A 268 -24.33 -11.79 5.52
N GLU A 269 -24.64 -10.56 5.11
CA GLU A 269 -24.64 -10.15 3.70
C GLU A 269 -23.33 -9.38 3.34
N PRO A 270 -22.77 -9.60 2.15
CA PRO A 270 -21.68 -8.80 1.63
C PRO A 270 -22.07 -7.34 1.48
N THR A 271 -21.14 -6.44 1.84
CA THR A 271 -21.36 -5.01 1.68
C THR A 271 -21.31 -4.60 0.21
N GLY A 272 -22.14 -3.66 -0.20
CA GLY A 272 -22.24 -3.28 -1.61
C GLY A 272 -22.41 -1.78 -1.86
N HIS A 273 -22.47 -0.95 -0.81
CA HIS A 273 -22.66 0.49 -0.93
C HIS A 273 -21.33 1.28 -0.92
N VAL A 274 -20.28 0.75 -0.29
CA VAL A 274 -18.95 1.34 -0.27
C VAL A 274 -18.03 0.58 -1.22
N LEU A 275 -17.40 1.31 -2.14
CA LEU A 275 -16.41 0.76 -3.06
C LEU A 275 -15.05 0.63 -2.37
N SER A 276 -14.62 1.70 -1.66
CA SER A 276 -13.45 1.70 -0.80
C SER A 276 -13.54 2.77 0.28
N ALA A 277 -12.85 2.53 1.39
CA ALA A 277 -12.63 3.51 2.45
C ALA A 277 -11.13 3.59 2.77
N THR A 278 -10.56 4.79 2.66
CA THR A 278 -9.18 5.10 3.07
C THR A 278 -9.23 5.92 4.34
N VAL A 279 -8.48 5.51 5.34
CA VAL A 279 -8.42 6.16 6.66
C VAL A 279 -6.97 6.51 6.99
N ILE A 280 -6.77 7.70 7.55
CA ILE A 280 -5.53 8.18 8.14
C ILE A 280 -5.80 8.34 9.62
N ALA A 281 -4.91 7.82 10.47
CA ALA A 281 -4.99 7.99 11.91
C ALA A 281 -3.59 8.05 12.53
N ASP A 282 -3.49 8.53 13.76
CA ASP A 282 -2.22 8.53 14.49
C ASP A 282 -1.81 7.10 14.86
N ASP A 283 -2.80 6.27 15.22
CA ASP A 283 -2.64 4.84 15.52
C ASP A 283 -2.98 3.99 14.31
N ALA A 284 -2.16 2.97 14.03
CA ALA A 284 -2.33 2.11 12.86
C ALA A 284 -3.52 1.13 13.01
N VAL A 285 -3.80 0.66 14.24
CA VAL A 285 -4.96 -0.19 14.52
C VAL A 285 -6.24 0.58 14.26
N ASP A 286 -6.30 1.84 14.72
CA ASP A 286 -7.44 2.73 14.48
C ASP A 286 -7.66 2.95 12.97
N ALA A 287 -6.59 3.20 12.20
CA ALA A 287 -6.69 3.33 10.75
C ALA A 287 -7.27 2.07 10.10
N GLY A 288 -6.72 0.88 10.41
CA GLY A 288 -7.14 -0.40 9.83
C GLY A 288 -8.56 -0.80 10.23
N ALA A 289 -8.91 -0.62 11.51
CA ALA A 289 -10.23 -0.94 12.04
C ALA A 289 -11.31 -0.03 11.46
N LEU A 290 -11.06 1.29 11.43
CA LEU A 290 -11.97 2.26 10.81
C LEU A 290 -12.15 1.98 9.32
N ALA A 291 -11.08 1.74 8.56
CA ALA A 291 -11.17 1.47 7.13
C ALA A 291 -12.11 0.29 6.84
N THR A 292 -12.02 -0.78 7.65
CA THR A 292 -12.92 -1.94 7.55
C THR A 292 -14.34 -1.60 7.99
N ALA A 293 -14.50 -0.92 9.15
CA ALA A 293 -15.82 -0.55 9.68
C ALA A 293 -16.59 0.40 8.74
N LEU A 294 -15.90 1.36 8.11
CA LEU A 294 -16.50 2.29 7.14
C LEU A 294 -17.00 1.59 5.87
N CYS A 295 -16.45 0.43 5.52
CA CYS A 295 -16.99 -0.39 4.43
C CYS A 295 -18.27 -1.15 4.82
N VAL A 296 -18.51 -1.37 6.12
CA VAL A 296 -19.64 -2.14 6.64
C VAL A 296 -20.79 -1.26 7.11
N LEU A 297 -20.47 -0.16 7.80
CA LEU A 297 -21.46 0.77 8.36
C LEU A 297 -22.09 1.63 7.28
N THR A 298 -23.32 2.11 7.53
CA THR A 298 -23.86 3.20 6.69
C THR A 298 -22.97 4.44 6.83
N PRO A 299 -22.90 5.31 5.81
CA PRO A 299 -22.05 6.50 5.85
C PRO A 299 -22.23 7.32 7.13
N GLU A 300 -23.47 7.57 7.57
CA GLU A 300 -23.79 8.39 8.74
C GLU A 300 -23.31 7.74 10.06
N HIS A 301 -23.35 6.41 10.15
CA HIS A 301 -22.82 5.69 11.31
C HIS A 301 -21.27 5.66 11.26
N GLY A 302 -20.71 5.49 10.07
CA GLY A 302 -19.27 5.51 9.85
C GLY A 302 -18.64 6.85 10.21
N GLU A 303 -19.22 7.96 9.76
CA GLU A 303 -18.77 9.32 10.11
C GLU A 303 -18.78 9.56 11.61
N ARG A 304 -19.87 9.19 12.29
CA ARG A 304 -19.98 9.33 13.75
C ARG A 304 -18.94 8.50 14.49
N LEU A 305 -18.66 7.30 14.01
CA LEU A 305 -17.62 6.45 14.57
C LEU A 305 -16.24 7.10 14.41
N ALA A 306 -15.93 7.60 13.21
CA ALA A 306 -14.65 8.21 12.89
C ALA A 306 -14.40 9.49 13.70
N LEU A 307 -15.42 10.32 13.92
CA LEU A 307 -15.36 11.49 14.82
C LEU A 307 -15.01 11.14 16.27
N GLY A 308 -15.25 9.90 16.68
CA GLY A 308 -14.87 9.38 18.01
C GLY A 308 -13.42 8.89 18.10
N VAL A 309 -12.64 8.95 16.99
CA VAL A 309 -11.23 8.58 16.93
C VAL A 309 -10.39 9.84 16.74
N PRO A 310 -9.59 10.25 17.74
CA PRO A 310 -8.79 11.47 17.64
C PRO A 310 -7.85 11.46 16.43
N GLY A 311 -7.84 12.57 15.69
CA GLY A 311 -6.97 12.73 14.53
C GLY A 311 -7.34 11.87 13.31
N ALA A 312 -8.44 11.11 13.32
CA ALA A 312 -8.82 10.31 12.18
C ALA A 312 -9.38 11.17 11.04
N GLU A 313 -8.82 10.97 9.84
CA GLU A 313 -9.31 11.54 8.59
C GLU A 313 -9.65 10.41 7.61
N PHE A 314 -10.68 10.60 6.77
CA PHE A 314 -11.12 9.54 5.89
C PHE A 314 -11.65 10.04 4.54
N LEU A 315 -11.57 9.14 3.56
CA LEU A 315 -12.22 9.22 2.26
C LEU A 315 -13.02 7.94 2.03
N ILE A 316 -14.33 8.05 1.83
CA ILE A 316 -15.20 6.95 1.42
C ILE A 316 -15.61 7.18 -0.03
N LEU A 317 -15.44 6.17 -0.87
CA LEU A 317 -15.94 6.12 -2.24
C LEU A 317 -17.13 5.18 -2.31
N LEU A 318 -18.26 5.68 -2.78
CA LEU A 318 -19.49 4.93 -2.92
C LEU A 318 -19.59 4.26 -4.29
N THR A 319 -20.34 3.17 -4.38
CA THR A 319 -20.55 2.42 -5.63
C THR A 319 -21.37 3.20 -6.65
N ASP A 320 -22.20 4.16 -6.23
CA ASP A 320 -22.95 5.08 -7.10
C ASP A 320 -22.11 6.25 -7.64
N GLY A 321 -20.83 6.33 -7.24
CA GLY A 321 -19.90 7.41 -7.63
C GLY A 321 -19.78 8.53 -6.60
N GLY A 322 -20.55 8.51 -5.51
CA GLY A 322 -20.45 9.47 -4.42
C GLY A 322 -19.09 9.42 -3.72
N ARG A 323 -18.70 10.56 -3.13
CA ARG A 323 -17.45 10.75 -2.37
C ARG A 323 -17.79 11.46 -1.06
N ILE A 324 -17.37 10.87 0.06
CA ILE A 324 -17.56 11.43 1.41
C ILE A 324 -16.18 11.59 2.04
N GLU A 325 -15.89 12.77 2.54
CA GLU A 325 -14.61 13.15 3.13
C GLU A 325 -14.80 13.72 4.50
N SER A 326 -13.88 13.43 5.41
CA SER A 326 -13.76 14.16 6.67
C SER A 326 -13.26 15.59 6.44
N ALA A 327 -13.48 16.46 7.44
CA ALA A 327 -13.18 17.90 7.30
C ALA A 327 -11.70 18.20 7.03
N GLY A 328 -10.77 17.45 7.63
CA GLY A 328 -9.32 17.64 7.45
C GLY A 328 -8.71 16.85 6.31
N TRP A 329 -9.49 16.05 5.57
CA TRP A 329 -8.95 15.23 4.48
C TRP A 329 -8.21 16.06 3.42
N ARG A 330 -8.82 17.20 3.02
CA ARG A 330 -8.27 18.05 1.95
C ARG A 330 -6.96 18.72 2.32
N ASP A 331 -6.71 18.95 3.60
CA ASP A 331 -5.47 19.55 4.07
C ASP A 331 -4.28 18.59 3.94
N LEU A 332 -4.55 17.29 3.82
CA LEU A 332 -3.57 16.24 3.60
C LEU A 332 -3.32 15.97 2.12
N GLU A 333 -4.22 16.41 1.22
CA GLU A 333 -4.04 16.19 -0.21
C GLU A 333 -2.89 17.04 -0.77
N VAL A 334 -1.99 16.40 -1.53
CA VAL A 334 -0.98 17.12 -2.29
C VAL A 334 -1.70 17.95 -3.36
N PRO A 335 -1.54 19.28 -3.38
CA PRO A 335 -2.17 20.10 -4.41
C PRO A 335 -1.81 19.57 -5.79
N ALA A 336 -2.83 19.38 -6.65
CA ALA A 336 -2.56 19.09 -8.05
C ALA A 336 -1.67 20.23 -8.61
N PRO A 337 -0.61 19.90 -9.40
CA PRO A 337 0.18 20.93 -10.03
C PRO A 337 -0.77 21.86 -10.74
N GLY A 338 -0.69 23.16 -10.40
CA GLY A 338 -1.64 24.17 -10.86
C GLY A 338 -1.83 24.05 -12.37
N ARG A 339 -3.09 24.07 -12.81
CA ARG A 339 -3.42 24.07 -14.25
C ARG A 339 -2.61 25.19 -14.89
N PRO A 340 -1.74 24.91 -15.87
CA PRO A 340 -0.94 25.96 -16.51
C PRO A 340 -1.88 27.10 -16.90
N LEU A 341 -1.50 28.33 -16.60
CA LEU A 341 -2.20 29.52 -17.09
C LEU A 341 -2.47 29.28 -18.57
N MET A 342 -3.73 29.44 -18.99
CA MET A 342 -4.19 29.15 -20.34
C MET A 342 -3.18 29.67 -21.37
N PRO A 343 -2.57 28.82 -22.20
CA PRO A 343 -1.65 29.29 -23.23
C PRO A 343 -2.39 30.23 -24.18
N ASN A 344 -1.66 31.21 -24.71
CA ASN A 344 -2.15 32.10 -25.73
C ASN A 344 -2.87 31.29 -26.84
N PRO A 345 -4.14 31.60 -27.20
CA PRO A 345 -4.92 30.78 -28.12
C PRO A 345 -4.27 30.56 -29.49
N VAL A 346 -3.39 31.47 -29.94
CA VAL A 346 -2.64 31.32 -31.17
C VAL A 346 -1.53 30.27 -31.05
N ALA A 347 -0.84 30.16 -29.89
CA ALA A 347 0.17 29.13 -29.66
C ALA A 347 -0.48 27.75 -29.49
N THR A 348 -1.73 27.70 -29.01
CA THR A 348 -2.47 26.43 -28.81
C THR A 348 -2.88 25.80 -30.15
N LEU A 349 -3.20 26.59 -31.17
CA LEU A 349 -3.56 26.05 -32.49
C LEU A 349 -2.38 25.38 -33.20
N TYR A 350 -1.17 25.95 -33.12
CA TYR A 350 0.04 25.33 -33.69
C TYR A 350 0.59 24.13 -32.86
N ALA A 351 0.31 24.11 -31.57
CA ALA A 351 0.69 22.99 -30.72
C ALA A 351 -0.28 21.79 -30.82
N ALA A 352 -1.56 22.05 -31.14
CA ALA A 352 -2.59 21.01 -31.26
C ALA A 352 -2.40 20.09 -32.48
N GLU A 353 -1.78 20.58 -33.55
CA GLU A 353 -1.49 19.75 -34.77
C GLU A 353 -0.31 18.77 -34.56
N GLN A 354 0.45 18.89 -33.49
CA GLN A 354 1.65 18.06 -33.22
C GLN A 354 1.65 17.37 -31.85
N ALA A 355 0.54 17.36 -31.14
CA ALA A 355 0.43 16.71 -29.84
C ALA A 355 -0.30 15.38 -29.95
N TRP A 356 0.04 14.44 -29.04
CA TRP A 356 -0.69 13.19 -28.87
C TRP A 356 -2.19 13.42 -28.73
N ASN A 357 -2.99 12.63 -29.44
CA ASN A 357 -4.46 12.70 -29.30
C ASN A 357 -4.91 12.13 -27.93
N PRO A 358 -5.45 12.95 -27.02
CA PRO A 358 -5.82 12.53 -25.67
C PRO A 358 -6.99 11.52 -25.63
N GLU A 359 -7.70 11.33 -26.77
CA GLU A 359 -8.74 10.29 -26.86
C GLU A 359 -8.15 8.89 -27.04
N PHE A 360 -6.84 8.75 -27.31
CA PHE A 360 -6.18 7.48 -27.54
C PHE A 360 -5.24 7.12 -26.38
N GLN A 361 -5.16 5.82 -26.10
CA GLN A 361 -4.17 5.26 -25.19
C GLN A 361 -3.63 3.95 -25.72
N LEU A 362 -2.42 3.60 -25.34
CA LEU A 362 -1.88 2.26 -25.46
C LEU A 362 -2.24 1.47 -24.22
N THR A 363 -2.77 0.28 -24.41
CA THR A 363 -2.90 -0.75 -23.36
C THR A 363 -1.89 -1.85 -23.62
N VAL A 364 -1.03 -2.14 -22.66
CA VAL A 364 -0.08 -3.26 -22.68
C VAL A 364 -0.61 -4.33 -21.75
N THR A 365 -1.02 -5.46 -22.28
CA THR A 365 -1.38 -6.64 -21.51
C THR A 365 -0.20 -7.57 -21.46
N LEU A 366 0.37 -7.77 -20.29
CA LEU A 366 1.55 -8.61 -20.04
C LEU A 366 1.12 -9.85 -19.26
N GLU A 367 1.50 -11.03 -19.72
CA GLU A 367 1.32 -12.28 -19.00
C GLU A 367 2.68 -12.84 -18.58
N LEU A 368 2.91 -12.95 -17.26
CA LEU A 368 4.11 -13.56 -16.70
C LEU A 368 3.94 -15.07 -16.64
N ALA A 369 4.95 -15.80 -17.13
CA ALA A 369 4.95 -17.25 -17.15
C ALA A 369 4.99 -17.84 -15.72
N ARG A 370 4.38 -19.01 -15.55
CA ARG A 370 4.50 -19.77 -14.29
C ARG A 370 5.91 -20.33 -14.17
N PRO A 371 6.66 -19.97 -13.12
CA PRO A 371 7.99 -20.52 -12.93
C PRO A 371 7.89 -22.00 -12.53
N GLY A 372 8.96 -22.75 -12.78
CA GLY A 372 9.12 -24.08 -12.19
C GLY A 372 9.14 -24.02 -10.66
N PHE A 373 8.96 -25.19 -10.03
CA PHE A 373 8.92 -25.30 -8.56
C PHE A 373 10.20 -24.70 -7.92
N GLY A 374 10.05 -23.80 -6.95
CA GLY A 374 11.16 -23.16 -6.23
C GLY A 374 11.84 -21.98 -6.95
N ALA A 375 11.40 -21.59 -8.15
CA ALA A 375 11.99 -20.45 -8.86
C ALA A 375 11.47 -19.11 -8.30
N ARG A 376 12.39 -18.13 -8.13
CA ARG A 376 12.05 -16.76 -7.72
C ARG A 376 11.23 -16.06 -8.82
N ARG A 377 10.46 -15.05 -8.43
CA ARG A 377 9.70 -14.20 -9.37
C ARG A 377 10.64 -13.38 -10.25
N PRO A 378 10.31 -13.11 -11.52
CA PRO A 378 11.13 -12.27 -12.36
C PRO A 378 11.08 -10.80 -11.95
N TYR A 379 12.20 -10.08 -12.11
CA TYR A 379 12.23 -8.64 -12.21
C TYR A 379 11.66 -8.25 -13.56
N VAL A 380 10.86 -7.20 -13.64
CA VAL A 380 10.19 -6.79 -14.88
C VAL A 380 10.29 -5.29 -15.06
N ALA A 381 10.61 -4.85 -16.28
CA ALA A 381 10.49 -3.46 -16.69
C ALA A 381 9.64 -3.36 -17.96
N VAL A 382 8.75 -2.35 -17.99
CA VAL A 382 7.95 -1.99 -19.16
C VAL A 382 8.13 -0.50 -19.40
N TRP A 383 8.61 -0.10 -20.59
CA TRP A 383 8.85 1.29 -20.89
C TRP A 383 8.69 1.60 -22.38
N ILE A 384 8.67 2.86 -22.70
CA ILE A 384 8.52 3.42 -24.03
C ILE A 384 9.80 4.16 -24.40
N GLU A 385 10.35 3.91 -25.58
CA GLU A 385 11.47 4.65 -26.20
C GLU A 385 11.01 5.38 -27.46
N ASP A 386 11.62 6.54 -27.72
CA ASP A 386 11.45 7.23 -29.00
C ASP A 386 12.33 6.63 -30.10
N LYS A 387 12.27 7.22 -31.31
CA LYS A 387 13.08 6.80 -32.48
C LYS A 387 14.59 6.89 -32.25
N ASP A 388 15.03 7.71 -31.30
CA ASP A 388 16.44 7.92 -30.95
C ASP A 388 16.86 7.01 -29.77
N LYS A 389 15.99 6.06 -29.37
CA LYS A 389 16.14 5.13 -28.21
C LYS A 389 16.23 5.85 -26.86
N TYR A 390 15.70 7.06 -26.81
CA TYR A 390 15.59 7.76 -25.54
C TYR A 390 14.35 7.27 -24.77
N PRO A 391 14.47 6.94 -23.45
CA PRO A 391 13.34 6.46 -22.69
C PRO A 391 12.38 7.60 -22.36
N VAL A 392 11.21 7.52 -22.95
CA VAL A 392 10.14 8.53 -22.82
C VAL A 392 9.36 8.33 -21.54
N ARG A 393 8.99 7.08 -21.25
CA ARG A 393 8.15 6.75 -20.10
C ARG A 393 8.41 5.33 -19.60
N THR A 394 8.65 5.18 -18.31
CA THR A 394 8.60 3.88 -17.63
C THR A 394 7.18 3.65 -17.13
N LEU A 395 6.53 2.58 -17.59
CA LEU A 395 5.17 2.19 -17.24
C LEU A 395 5.13 1.31 -16.00
N ALA A 396 6.12 0.42 -15.84
CA ALA A 396 6.29 -0.44 -14.69
C ALA A 396 7.77 -0.79 -14.49
N LEU A 397 8.17 -0.92 -13.24
CA LEU A 397 9.45 -1.46 -12.80
C LEU A 397 9.21 -2.30 -11.54
N TRP A 398 9.25 -3.64 -11.69
CA TRP A 398 9.01 -4.58 -10.60
C TRP A 398 10.31 -5.26 -10.21
N LEU A 399 10.79 -5.04 -9.00
CA LEU A 399 12.04 -5.60 -8.48
C LEU A 399 11.97 -5.77 -6.96
N GLU A 400 12.84 -6.59 -6.40
CA GLU A 400 12.92 -6.82 -4.95
C GLU A 400 13.80 -5.76 -4.26
N LYS A 401 15.00 -5.52 -4.81
CA LYS A 401 15.97 -4.54 -4.28
C LYS A 401 16.67 -3.82 -5.42
N THR A 402 17.00 -2.55 -5.21
CA THR A 402 17.69 -1.70 -6.21
C THR A 402 19.02 -2.26 -6.67
N ARG A 403 19.72 -3.05 -5.83
CA ARG A 403 20.97 -3.75 -6.23
C ARG A 403 20.79 -4.72 -7.40
N TRP A 404 19.56 -5.19 -7.69
CA TRP A 404 19.24 -6.10 -8.78
C TRP A 404 18.88 -5.40 -10.10
N LEU A 405 18.86 -4.05 -10.11
CA LEU A 405 18.65 -3.26 -11.33
C LEU A 405 19.58 -3.64 -12.49
N PRO A 406 20.87 -3.99 -12.27
CA PRO A 406 21.74 -4.41 -13.34
C PRO A 406 21.29 -5.67 -14.09
N ASP A 407 20.41 -6.50 -13.50
CA ASP A 407 19.85 -7.69 -14.16
C ASP A 407 18.84 -7.31 -15.25
N LEU A 408 18.12 -6.17 -15.09
CA LEU A 408 17.32 -5.54 -16.13
C LEU A 408 18.22 -4.69 -17.05
N ARG A 409 18.97 -5.38 -17.90
CA ARG A 409 20.10 -4.82 -18.65
C ARG A 409 19.70 -3.74 -19.65
N ALA A 410 18.55 -3.94 -20.33
CA ALA A 410 18.08 -3.00 -21.34
C ALA A 410 17.50 -1.77 -20.65
N TRP A 411 16.64 -1.93 -19.65
CA TRP A 411 16.06 -0.83 -18.91
C TRP A 411 17.12 -0.01 -18.14
N SER A 412 18.04 -0.67 -17.44
CA SER A 412 19.13 0.02 -16.72
C SER A 412 19.99 0.88 -17.62
N ARG A 413 20.26 0.41 -18.87
CA ARG A 413 21.00 1.19 -19.86
C ARG A 413 20.19 2.41 -20.30
N SER A 414 18.93 2.22 -20.58
CA SER A 414 18.00 3.25 -21.02
C SER A 414 17.82 4.33 -19.93
N ASP A 415 17.55 3.92 -18.68
CA ASP A 415 17.40 4.84 -17.55
C ASP A 415 18.69 5.63 -17.23
N ARG A 416 19.86 5.03 -17.42
CA ARG A 416 21.13 5.75 -17.28
C ARG A 416 21.25 6.90 -18.26
N LEU A 417 20.83 6.72 -19.52
CA LEU A 417 20.81 7.80 -20.53
C LEU A 417 19.89 8.93 -20.09
N ARG A 418 18.70 8.60 -19.60
CA ARG A 418 17.74 9.56 -19.06
C ARG A 418 18.31 10.32 -17.85
N THR A 419 18.87 9.59 -16.88
CA THR A 419 19.46 10.17 -15.67
C THR A 419 20.59 11.15 -16.00
N LEU A 420 21.44 10.82 -17.00
CA LEU A 420 22.50 11.72 -17.47
C LEU A 420 21.94 12.98 -18.14
N ALA A 421 20.82 12.86 -18.85
CA ALA A 421 20.19 13.98 -19.56
C ALA A 421 19.37 14.89 -18.64
N GLU A 422 18.65 14.31 -17.69
CA GLU A 422 17.67 15.01 -16.86
C GLU A 422 18.16 15.31 -15.43
N GLY A 423 19.19 14.61 -14.96
CA GLY A 423 19.68 14.73 -13.58
C GLY A 423 18.72 14.20 -12.51
N THR A 424 17.67 13.43 -12.91
CA THR A 424 16.61 12.97 -12.02
C THR A 424 16.67 11.45 -11.80
N ASN A 425 16.36 11.00 -10.58
CA ASN A 425 16.21 9.60 -10.25
C ASN A 425 14.71 9.27 -10.12
N ILE A 426 14.20 8.36 -10.96
CA ILE A 426 12.79 7.96 -10.95
C ILE A 426 12.52 6.67 -10.16
N LEU A 427 13.54 6.00 -9.66
CA LEU A 427 13.39 4.68 -9.02
C LEU A 427 12.30 4.66 -7.96
N ALA A 428 12.34 5.59 -7.03
CA ALA A 428 11.36 5.66 -5.94
C ALA A 428 9.93 5.87 -6.42
N SER A 429 9.73 6.46 -7.62
CA SER A 429 8.40 6.77 -8.16
C SER A 429 7.83 5.69 -9.08
N VAL A 430 8.68 4.81 -9.66
CA VAL A 430 8.26 3.82 -10.65
C VAL A 430 8.46 2.38 -10.17
N SER A 431 9.31 2.13 -9.17
CA SER A 431 9.56 0.77 -8.68
C SER A 431 8.43 0.28 -7.77
N SER A 432 8.15 -1.00 -7.86
CA SER A 432 7.28 -1.73 -6.95
C SER A 432 7.73 -3.19 -6.87
N ALA A 433 7.20 -3.94 -5.89
CA ALA A 433 7.56 -5.34 -5.68
C ALA A 433 7.31 -6.21 -6.92
N THR A 434 8.07 -7.29 -7.06
CA THR A 434 7.91 -8.30 -8.13
C THR A 434 6.49 -8.87 -8.12
N ARG A 435 6.06 -9.40 -9.26
CA ARG A 435 4.70 -9.93 -9.43
C ARG A 435 4.71 -11.45 -9.59
N ALA A 436 3.66 -12.10 -9.13
CA ALA A 436 3.44 -13.52 -9.39
C ALA A 436 3.17 -13.80 -10.87
N ALA A 437 3.22 -15.06 -11.29
CA ALA A 437 2.68 -15.45 -12.59
C ALA A 437 1.21 -15.05 -12.72
N GLY A 438 0.86 -14.44 -13.85
CA GLY A 438 -0.48 -13.93 -14.09
C GLY A 438 -0.51 -12.82 -15.14
N ARG A 439 -1.69 -12.27 -15.35
CA ARG A 439 -1.94 -11.23 -16.36
C ARG A 439 -2.01 -9.85 -15.68
N TYR A 440 -1.31 -8.87 -16.26
CA TYR A 440 -1.21 -7.50 -15.78
C TYR A 440 -1.49 -6.54 -16.92
N THR A 441 -2.15 -5.44 -16.63
CA THR A 441 -2.53 -4.43 -17.62
C THR A 441 -1.90 -3.09 -17.25
N LEU A 442 -1.14 -2.53 -18.19
CA LEU A 442 -0.52 -1.22 -18.08
C LEU A 442 -1.06 -0.30 -19.18
N THR A 443 -1.13 0.99 -18.93
CA THR A 443 -1.58 1.96 -19.93
C THR A 443 -0.58 3.08 -20.12
N TRP A 444 -0.54 3.64 -21.33
CA TRP A 444 0.21 4.83 -21.68
C TRP A 444 -0.70 5.85 -22.39
N ASP A 445 -0.79 7.02 -21.81
CA ASP A 445 -1.61 8.14 -22.28
C ASP A 445 -0.85 9.12 -23.21
N GLY A 446 0.29 8.69 -23.76
CA GLY A 446 1.13 9.52 -24.61
C GLY A 446 1.84 10.67 -23.92
N LYS A 447 2.10 10.53 -22.61
CA LYS A 447 2.91 11.50 -21.86
C LYS A 447 4.28 10.93 -21.52
N ASP A 448 5.27 11.83 -21.49
CA ASP A 448 6.62 11.52 -21.01
C ASP A 448 6.68 11.33 -19.48
N GLN A 449 7.88 11.11 -18.95
CA GLN A 449 8.10 10.90 -17.52
C GLN A 449 7.73 12.12 -16.67
N GLN A 450 7.76 13.33 -17.26
CA GLN A 450 7.38 14.60 -16.62
C GLN A 450 5.89 14.94 -16.80
N GLY A 451 5.12 14.07 -17.48
CA GLY A 451 3.69 14.27 -17.72
C GLY A 451 3.36 15.19 -18.89
N LYS A 452 4.34 15.54 -19.74
CA LYS A 452 4.11 16.34 -20.94
C LYS A 452 3.68 15.44 -22.11
N PRO A 453 2.68 15.85 -22.92
CA PRO A 453 2.29 15.11 -24.11
C PRO A 453 3.45 14.99 -25.10
N VAL A 454 3.65 13.78 -25.64
CA VAL A 454 4.63 13.53 -26.70
C VAL A 454 4.01 13.82 -28.08
N LYS A 455 4.86 13.89 -29.09
CA LYS A 455 4.39 14.02 -30.48
C LYS A 455 3.86 12.68 -31.00
N PRO A 456 2.84 12.66 -31.86
CA PRO A 456 2.47 11.46 -32.59
C PRO A 456 3.64 10.93 -33.41
N GLY A 457 3.71 9.62 -33.61
CA GLY A 457 4.77 8.99 -34.39
C GLY A 457 5.09 7.58 -33.94
N VAL A 458 6.23 7.09 -34.39
CA VAL A 458 6.69 5.73 -34.04
C VAL A 458 7.47 5.75 -32.74
N TYR A 459 7.06 4.89 -31.81
CA TYR A 459 7.74 4.62 -30.55
C TYR A 459 7.95 3.12 -30.40
N THR A 460 8.98 2.74 -29.66
CA THR A 460 9.24 1.35 -29.31
C THR A 460 8.66 1.06 -27.93
N VAL A 461 7.82 0.04 -27.85
CA VAL A 461 7.37 -0.55 -26.59
C VAL A 461 8.33 -1.67 -26.19
N LEU A 462 8.88 -1.62 -25.00
CA LEU A 462 9.81 -2.62 -24.50
C LEU A 462 9.25 -3.28 -23.23
N VAL A 463 9.38 -4.61 -23.18
CA VAL A 463 9.05 -5.44 -22.01
C VAL A 463 10.26 -6.31 -21.73
N GLU A 464 10.87 -6.15 -20.58
CA GLU A 464 12.04 -6.91 -20.13
C GLU A 464 11.72 -7.68 -18.87
N ALA A 465 12.15 -8.93 -18.80
CA ALA A 465 12.07 -9.75 -17.60
C ALA A 465 13.41 -10.47 -17.37
N ALA A 466 13.84 -10.51 -16.11
CA ALA A 466 15.07 -11.17 -15.67
C ALA A 466 14.88 -11.85 -14.32
N ARG A 467 15.65 -12.90 -14.03
CA ARG A 467 15.72 -13.52 -12.70
C ARG A 467 17.14 -13.46 -12.17
N GLU A 468 17.25 -13.35 -10.86
CA GLU A 468 18.52 -13.51 -10.17
C GLU A 468 19.17 -14.85 -10.55
N HIS A 469 20.36 -14.80 -11.16
CA HIS A 469 21.10 -15.96 -11.67
C HIS A 469 20.29 -16.87 -12.62
N GLY A 470 19.26 -16.33 -13.29
CA GLY A 470 18.32 -17.07 -14.10
C GLY A 470 18.21 -16.59 -15.54
N THR A 471 17.05 -16.81 -16.09
CA THR A 471 16.73 -16.46 -17.48
C THR A 471 16.54 -14.96 -17.67
N TYR A 472 16.77 -14.51 -18.90
CA TYR A 472 16.62 -13.13 -19.34
C TYR A 472 15.82 -13.09 -20.65
N GLN A 473 14.83 -12.22 -20.70
CA GLN A 473 14.01 -12.04 -21.90
C GLN A 473 13.72 -10.55 -22.12
N VAL A 474 13.74 -10.11 -23.36
CA VAL A 474 13.30 -8.77 -23.76
C VAL A 474 12.49 -8.84 -25.04
N ILE A 475 11.33 -8.22 -25.04
CA ILE A 475 10.46 -8.03 -26.21
C ILE A 475 10.53 -6.56 -26.58
N ARG A 476 10.70 -6.27 -27.89
CA ARG A 476 10.71 -4.92 -28.46
C ARG A 476 9.76 -4.87 -29.63
N GLN A 477 8.90 -3.87 -29.64
CA GLN A 477 7.94 -3.67 -30.71
C GLN A 477 7.81 -2.20 -31.06
N ASP A 478 8.15 -1.86 -32.29
CA ASP A 478 7.87 -0.55 -32.86
C ASP A 478 6.39 -0.44 -33.19
N MET A 479 5.77 0.67 -32.82
CA MET A 479 4.36 0.91 -33.02
C MET A 479 4.12 2.38 -33.39
N ASP A 480 3.29 2.62 -34.39
CA ASP A 480 2.89 3.96 -34.80
C ASP A 480 1.68 4.43 -33.98
N PHE A 481 1.83 5.59 -33.37
CA PHE A 481 0.84 6.24 -32.52
C PHE A 481 0.29 7.51 -33.17
N SER A 482 -0.08 7.44 -34.45
CA SER A 482 -0.63 8.55 -35.23
C SER A 482 -2.15 8.68 -35.19
N GLY A 483 -2.84 8.03 -34.21
CA GLY A 483 -4.29 8.12 -34.03
C GLY A 483 -5.08 7.07 -34.83
N VAL A 484 -4.42 6.04 -35.36
CA VAL A 484 -5.07 4.90 -36.00
C VAL A 484 -5.07 3.71 -35.03
N PRO A 485 -6.23 3.11 -34.71
CA PRO A 485 -6.31 1.94 -33.84
C PRO A 485 -5.44 0.79 -34.35
N LYS A 486 -4.76 0.12 -33.43
CA LYS A 486 -3.87 -0.99 -33.74
C LYS A 486 -3.82 -2.01 -32.61
N HIS A 487 -3.87 -3.28 -32.97
CA HIS A 487 -3.71 -4.39 -32.05
C HIS A 487 -2.56 -5.28 -32.54
N LEU A 488 -1.71 -5.74 -31.61
CA LEU A 488 -0.61 -6.64 -31.86
C LEU A 488 -0.47 -7.66 -30.74
N ASP A 489 -0.50 -8.94 -31.08
CA ASP A 489 -0.12 -10.02 -30.18
C ASP A 489 1.35 -10.39 -30.42
N LEU A 490 2.15 -10.36 -29.37
CA LEU A 490 3.57 -10.67 -29.42
C LEU A 490 3.83 -12.02 -28.74
N PRO A 491 4.58 -12.90 -29.40
CA PRO A 491 4.89 -14.20 -28.82
C PRO A 491 5.77 -14.05 -27.59
N GLY A 492 5.49 -14.85 -26.59
CA GLY A 492 6.24 -14.90 -25.35
C GLY A 492 7.45 -15.83 -25.40
N GLY A 493 7.97 -16.15 -24.24
CA GLY A 493 9.10 -17.04 -23.99
C GLY A 493 9.07 -17.59 -22.56
N LEU A 494 10.23 -17.70 -21.94
CA LEU A 494 10.37 -18.36 -20.65
C LEU A 494 9.85 -17.55 -19.46
N GLU A 495 10.01 -16.23 -19.50
CA GLU A 495 9.62 -15.33 -18.40
C GLU A 495 8.30 -14.60 -18.68
N ILE A 496 8.15 -14.14 -19.90
CA ILE A 496 6.98 -13.44 -20.40
C ILE A 496 6.24 -14.42 -21.31
N ALA A 497 5.06 -14.88 -20.86
CA ALA A 497 4.26 -15.85 -21.60
C ALA A 497 3.62 -15.23 -22.85
N SER A 498 3.16 -13.98 -22.76
CA SER A 498 2.60 -13.22 -23.88
C SER A 498 2.60 -11.73 -23.59
N VAL A 499 2.57 -10.91 -24.66
CA VAL A 499 2.30 -9.48 -24.59
C VAL A 499 1.30 -9.12 -25.67
N ALA A 500 0.21 -8.44 -25.32
CA ALA A 500 -0.69 -7.82 -26.28
C ALA A 500 -0.59 -6.30 -26.16
N LEU A 501 -0.55 -5.62 -27.31
CA LEU A 501 -0.49 -4.17 -27.42
C LEU A 501 -1.74 -3.68 -28.13
N ASP A 502 -2.56 -2.91 -27.43
CA ASP A 502 -3.80 -2.32 -27.96
C ASP A 502 -3.72 -0.80 -27.92
N TYR A 503 -3.63 -0.16 -29.09
CA TYR A 503 -3.71 1.27 -29.24
C TYR A 503 -5.10 1.65 -29.76
N ASN A 504 -5.94 2.19 -28.90
CA ASN A 504 -7.35 2.46 -29.18
C ASN A 504 -7.85 3.75 -28.50
N ARG A 505 -9.05 4.19 -28.92
CA ARG A 505 -9.74 5.28 -28.22
C ARG A 505 -10.14 4.83 -26.82
N ILE A 506 -10.03 5.75 -25.86
CA ILE A 506 -10.44 5.55 -24.47
C ILE A 506 -11.96 5.34 -24.43
N GLY A 507 -12.40 4.20 -23.90
CA GLY A 507 -13.83 3.84 -23.83
C GLY A 507 -14.45 3.30 -25.11
N GLY A 508 -13.69 3.12 -26.18
CA GLY A 508 -14.10 2.39 -27.38
C GLY A 508 -14.01 0.87 -27.10
N ARG A 509 -15.14 0.19 -27.20
CA ARG A 509 -15.21 -1.27 -27.33
C ARG A 509 -15.03 -1.65 -28.78
#